data_6e7c87ca7ee8851783c8df41ad5e36fb
#
_entry.id   6e7c87ca7ee8851783c8df41ad5e36fb
#
_cell.length_a   1.000
_cell.length_b   1.000
_cell.length_c   1.000
_cell.angle_alpha   90.00
_cell.angle_beta   90.00
_cell.angle_gamma   90.00
#
_symmetry.space_group_name_H-M   'P 1'
#
loop_
_entity.id
_entity.type
_entity.pdbx_description
1 polymer ?
#
loop_
_entity_poly.entity_id
_entity_poly.type
_entity_poly.pdbx_seq_one_letter_code
_entity_poly.pdbx_strand_id
1 'polypeptide(L)'
;MSASSLFKPKLLGFVCQWXAYGAADMAGVSRLQYAPEIRLIRVMCSGRVDLEFILRAFSNGMDGVFVGGCRLGECNYSTEGNYDALNTVLLAKKILEYKGINPQRLGIGFMSSGEGNIFVEKMNAFRNEVKNIGPLGDAEGLERRQLKDELRAVARFVPYIKLVLSEKLGKHLTDESEYDSFFSVSEVDELLSNVPAYYIDPEKCQACMICQRRCPVDAIDGAKNKIHIIDQDLCIRCGTCLEVCPTKFGAVREIRGEPVPEPIPEEERTIARKSRKDNATLQKEGK
;
A
#
# COMPACT_ATOMS: atom_id res chain seq x y z
N MET A 1 14.02 32.80 21.80
CA MET A 1 13.74 32.22 20.46
C MET A 1 13.15 30.84 20.69
N SER A 2 11.91 30.61 20.25
CA SER A 2 11.28 29.29 20.46
C SER A 2 11.94 28.22 19.58
N ALA A 3 11.94 26.98 20.05
CA ALA A 3 12.52 25.82 19.33
C ALA A 3 11.96 25.67 17.92
N SER A 4 10.77 26.20 17.66
CA SER A 4 10.11 26.13 16.35
C SER A 4 10.84 26.90 15.24
N SER A 5 11.67 27.90 15.59
CA SER A 5 12.40 28.69 14.58
C SER A 5 13.54 27.93 13.92
N LEU A 6 14.06 26.87 14.56
CA LEU A 6 15.21 26.10 14.09
C LEU A 6 14.81 24.84 13.31
N PHE A 7 13.54 24.39 13.39
CA PHE A 7 13.09 23.17 12.73
C PHE A 7 13.03 23.36 11.21
N LYS A 8 13.72 22.49 10.50
CA LYS A 8 13.73 22.41 9.04
C LYS A 8 13.08 21.07 8.64
N PRO A 9 11.84 21.09 8.14
CA PRO A 9 11.15 19.84 7.84
C PRO A 9 11.80 19.08 6.69
N LYS A 10 11.83 17.76 6.78
CA LYS A 10 12.25 16.87 5.69
C LYS A 10 11.03 16.60 4.82
N LEU A 11 11.03 17.14 3.61
CA LEU A 11 9.87 17.08 2.71
C LEU A 11 10.20 16.33 1.42
N LEU A 12 9.27 15.49 1.00
CA LEU A 12 9.38 14.72 -0.24
C LEU A 12 8.21 15.09 -1.16
N GLY A 13 8.52 15.46 -2.42
CA GLY A 13 7.49 15.73 -3.42
C GLY A 13 7.55 14.71 -4.55
N PHE A 14 6.46 13.99 -4.80
CA PHE A 14 6.30 13.21 -6.01
C PHE A 14 5.60 14.09 -7.04
N VAL A 15 6.26 14.37 -8.17
CA VAL A 15 5.74 15.30 -9.18
C VAL A 15 5.68 14.65 -10.56
N CYS A 16 4.52 14.76 -11.21
CA CYS A 16 4.37 14.16 -12.54
C CYS A 16 5.25 14.87 -13.56
N GLN A 17 5.79 14.13 -14.50
CA GLN A 17 6.63 14.59 -15.60
C GLN A 17 5.99 15.78 -16.35
N TRP A 18 4.72 15.71 -16.59
CA TRP A 18 4.02 16.61 -17.52
C TRP A 18 3.60 17.92 -16.90
N UNK A 19 3.09 17.96 -15.82
CA UNK A 19 2.58 19.02 -15.32
C UNK A 19 3.34 19.57 -14.28
N ALA A 20 3.32 18.86 -13.21
CA ALA A 20 3.96 19.44 -12.00
C ALA A 20 5.47 19.63 -12.13
N TYR A 21 6.18 18.68 -12.74
CA TYR A 21 7.62 18.84 -12.96
C TYR A 21 7.90 19.93 -14.00
N GLY A 22 7.08 20.02 -15.04
CA GLY A 22 7.16 21.14 -16.00
C GLY A 22 7.01 22.49 -15.32
N ALA A 23 6.09 22.60 -14.36
CA ALA A 23 5.92 23.83 -13.58
C ALA A 23 7.15 24.12 -12.71
N ALA A 24 7.78 23.08 -12.15
CA ALA A 24 9.04 23.25 -11.41
C ALA A 24 10.16 23.77 -12.32
N ASP A 25 10.27 23.23 -13.56
CA ASP A 25 11.23 23.72 -14.56
C ASP A 25 10.93 25.18 -14.92
N MET A 26 9.66 25.52 -15.16
CA MET A 26 9.24 26.90 -15.45
C MET A 26 9.60 27.83 -14.31
N ALA A 27 9.42 27.40 -13.05
CA ALA A 27 9.83 28.20 -11.87
C ALA A 27 11.34 28.45 -11.89
N GLY A 28 12.14 27.42 -12.23
CA GLY A 28 13.61 27.54 -12.35
C GLY A 28 14.03 28.52 -13.42
N VAL A 29 13.46 28.41 -14.62
CA VAL A 29 13.76 29.32 -15.76
C VAL A 29 13.36 30.77 -15.38
N SER A 30 12.24 30.94 -14.67
CA SER A 30 11.76 32.24 -14.23
C SER A 30 12.46 32.75 -12.95
N ARG A 31 13.44 32.00 -12.43
CA ARG A 31 14.22 32.36 -11.24
C ARG A 31 13.34 32.55 -9.98
N LEU A 32 12.18 31.87 -9.95
CA LEU A 32 11.32 31.86 -8.77
C LEU A 32 11.91 30.91 -7.71
N GLN A 33 11.78 31.29 -6.43
CA GLN A 33 12.37 30.53 -5.33
C GLN A 33 11.32 29.79 -4.52
N TYR A 34 11.52 28.50 -4.30
CA TYR A 34 10.68 27.70 -3.41
C TYR A 34 11.52 26.99 -2.36
N ALA A 35 10.86 26.43 -1.38
CA ALA A 35 11.46 25.84 -0.18
C ALA A 35 12.53 24.79 -0.51
N PRO A 36 13.81 25.02 -0.13
CA PRO A 36 14.89 24.07 -0.43
C PRO A 36 14.79 22.76 0.38
N GLU A 37 13.92 22.70 1.35
CA GLU A 37 13.69 21.51 2.18
C GLU A 37 12.93 20.42 1.42
N ILE A 38 12.29 20.74 0.28
CA ILE A 38 11.51 19.77 -0.51
C ILE A 38 12.42 19.10 -1.55
N ARG A 39 12.51 17.77 -1.48
CA ARG A 39 13.20 16.96 -2.49
C ARG A 39 12.15 16.40 -3.45
N LEU A 40 12.36 16.59 -4.74
CA LEU A 40 11.41 16.16 -5.77
C LEU A 40 11.83 14.82 -6.36
N ILE A 41 10.87 13.90 -6.44
CA ILE A 41 10.97 12.66 -7.23
C ILE A 41 10.02 12.81 -8.42
N ARG A 42 10.60 12.76 -9.62
CA ARG A 42 9.83 12.84 -10.86
C ARG A 42 9.23 11.48 -11.19
N VAL A 43 7.93 11.44 -11.42
CA VAL A 43 7.19 10.24 -11.86
C VAL A 43 6.53 10.53 -13.20
N MET A 44 6.34 9.51 -14.04
CA MET A 44 5.73 9.73 -15.36
C MET A 44 4.30 10.25 -15.26
N CYS A 45 3.54 9.75 -14.27
CA CYS A 45 2.18 10.20 -13.99
C CYS A 45 1.98 10.19 -12.47
N SER A 46 1.22 11.14 -11.93
CA SER A 46 0.91 11.17 -10.49
C SER A 46 0.15 9.89 -10.05
N GLY A 47 -0.61 9.27 -10.97
CA GLY A 47 -1.27 7.99 -10.70
C GLY A 47 -0.31 6.83 -10.43
N ARG A 48 1.01 7.01 -10.69
CA ARG A 48 2.03 6.02 -10.30
C ARG A 48 2.46 6.14 -8.85
N VAL A 49 2.00 7.17 -8.14
CA VAL A 49 2.34 7.35 -6.73
C VAL A 49 1.48 6.38 -5.90
N ASP A 50 2.07 5.23 -5.59
CA ASP A 50 1.39 4.19 -4.84
C ASP A 50 1.24 4.59 -3.36
N LEU A 51 0.17 4.12 -2.72
CA LEU A 51 -0.05 4.28 -1.29
C LEU A 51 1.17 3.83 -0.48
N GLU A 52 1.82 2.73 -0.92
CA GLU A 52 3.03 2.23 -0.26
C GLU A 52 4.16 3.27 -0.28
N PHE A 53 4.33 4.03 -1.38
CA PHE A 53 5.39 5.05 -1.46
C PHE A 53 5.17 6.14 -0.42
N ILE A 54 3.92 6.56 -0.24
CA ILE A 54 3.55 7.59 0.75
C ILE A 54 3.85 7.07 2.17
N LEU A 55 3.36 5.87 2.51
CA LEU A 55 3.57 5.26 3.83
C LEU A 55 5.06 5.03 4.10
N ARG A 56 5.83 4.59 3.09
CA ARG A 56 7.28 4.41 3.20
C ARG A 56 8.00 5.72 3.45
N ALA A 57 7.59 6.82 2.82
CA ALA A 57 8.22 8.11 3.04
C ALA A 57 8.08 8.52 4.51
N PHE A 58 6.88 8.40 5.07
CA PHE A 58 6.65 8.71 6.48
C PHE A 58 7.40 7.74 7.41
N SER A 59 7.37 6.43 7.13
CA SER A 59 8.09 5.44 7.95
C SER A 59 9.61 5.64 7.92
N ASN A 60 10.13 6.32 6.89
CA ASN A 60 11.54 6.68 6.80
C ASN A 60 11.82 8.09 7.32
N GLY A 61 10.86 8.70 8.00
CA GLY A 61 11.07 9.94 8.76
C GLY A 61 10.93 11.23 7.96
N MET A 62 10.19 11.20 6.85
CA MET A 62 9.78 12.44 6.18
C MET A 62 8.73 13.15 7.03
N ASP A 63 8.90 14.43 7.27
CA ASP A 63 7.94 15.24 8.03
C ASP A 63 6.70 15.58 7.23
N GLY A 64 6.84 15.57 5.89
CA GLY A 64 5.71 15.81 4.98
C GLY A 64 5.96 15.22 3.60
N VAL A 65 4.87 14.85 2.93
CA VAL A 65 4.88 14.30 1.56
C VAL A 65 3.90 15.12 0.71
N PHE A 66 4.31 15.48 -0.50
CA PHE A 66 3.47 16.23 -1.44
C PHE A 66 3.35 15.45 -2.74
N VAL A 67 2.14 15.41 -3.31
CA VAL A 67 1.91 14.80 -4.63
C VAL A 67 1.47 15.90 -5.60
N GLY A 68 2.25 16.11 -6.65
CA GLY A 68 1.96 17.10 -7.68
C GLY A 68 1.53 16.46 -8.98
N GLY A 69 0.35 16.82 -9.48
CA GLY A 69 -0.21 16.26 -10.71
C GLY A 69 -0.69 17.29 -11.70
N CYS A 70 -1.10 16.80 -12.87
CA CYS A 70 -1.80 17.60 -13.88
C CYS A 70 -3.14 18.06 -13.31
N ARG A 71 -3.67 19.17 -13.77
CA ARG A 71 -5.03 19.59 -13.43
C ARG A 71 -6.04 18.48 -13.73
N LEU A 72 -7.06 18.35 -12.89
CA LEU A 72 -8.10 17.34 -13.09
C LEU A 72 -8.78 17.62 -14.44
N GLY A 73 -8.98 16.56 -15.21
CA GLY A 73 -9.52 16.66 -16.58
C GLY A 73 -8.48 17.08 -17.63
N GLU A 74 -7.23 17.36 -17.24
CA GLU A 74 -6.15 17.77 -18.18
C GLU A 74 -4.96 16.78 -18.14
N CYS A 75 -5.20 15.54 -17.71
CA CYS A 75 -4.12 14.56 -17.63
C CYS A 75 -3.56 14.24 -19.03
N ASN A 76 -2.24 14.12 -19.14
CA ASN A 76 -1.58 13.76 -20.39
C ASN A 76 -1.90 12.32 -20.84
N TYR A 77 -2.41 11.49 -19.95
CA TYR A 77 -2.77 10.09 -20.22
C TYR A 77 -4.28 9.91 -20.21
N SER A 78 -4.78 9.12 -21.14
CA SER A 78 -6.22 8.82 -21.26
C SER A 78 -6.80 8.13 -20.00
N THR A 79 -5.95 7.52 -19.19
CA THR A 79 -6.36 6.90 -17.92
C THR A 79 -6.60 7.93 -16.80
N GLU A 80 -6.24 9.18 -17.04
CA GLU A 80 -6.43 10.28 -16.09
C GLU A 80 -5.93 9.95 -14.66
N GLY A 81 -4.67 9.47 -14.58
CA GLY A 81 -4.05 9.06 -13.31
C GLY A 81 -3.99 10.14 -12.23
N ASN A 82 -4.29 11.39 -12.53
CA ASN A 82 -4.41 12.44 -11.52
C ASN A 82 -5.63 12.21 -10.60
N TYR A 83 -6.71 11.59 -11.10
CA TYR A 83 -7.83 11.15 -10.24
C TYR A 83 -7.41 9.99 -9.33
N ASP A 84 -6.64 9.04 -9.87
CA ASP A 84 -6.09 7.94 -9.07
C ASP A 84 -5.21 8.50 -7.93
N ALA A 85 -4.37 9.51 -8.26
CA ALA A 85 -3.50 10.18 -7.28
C ALA A 85 -4.32 10.87 -6.20
N LEU A 86 -5.40 11.55 -6.59
CA LEU A 86 -6.31 12.22 -5.65
C LEU A 86 -6.87 11.20 -4.66
N ASN A 87 -7.47 10.13 -5.18
CA ASN A 87 -8.09 9.10 -4.34
C ASN A 87 -7.07 8.43 -3.42
N THR A 88 -5.86 8.13 -3.94
CA THR A 88 -4.77 7.55 -3.13
C THR A 88 -4.38 8.50 -1.98
N VAL A 89 -4.28 9.80 -2.25
CA VAL A 89 -3.93 10.79 -1.22
C VAL A 89 -5.07 10.92 -0.19
N LEU A 90 -6.33 10.95 -0.64
CA LEU A 90 -7.47 11.03 0.28
C LEU A 90 -7.50 9.81 1.23
N LEU A 91 -7.31 8.61 0.69
CA LEU A 91 -7.21 7.39 1.49
C LEU A 91 -6.02 7.44 2.45
N ALA A 92 -4.84 7.84 1.94
CA ALA A 92 -3.62 7.93 2.75
C ALA A 92 -3.80 8.90 3.91
N LYS A 93 -4.49 10.03 3.70
CA LYS A 93 -4.80 10.99 4.78
C LYS A 93 -5.62 10.32 5.90
N LYS A 94 -6.61 9.48 5.54
CA LYS A 94 -7.42 8.78 6.55
C LYS A 94 -6.62 7.69 7.28
N ILE A 95 -5.69 7.03 6.59
CA ILE A 95 -4.76 6.08 7.23
C ILE A 95 -3.83 6.80 8.21
N LEU A 96 -3.28 7.96 7.83
CA LEU A 96 -2.45 8.77 8.72
C LEU A 96 -3.26 9.20 9.95
N GLU A 97 -4.47 9.71 9.73
CA GLU A 97 -5.38 10.13 10.81
C GLU A 97 -5.70 8.95 11.75
N TYR A 98 -5.99 7.77 11.20
CA TYR A 98 -6.22 6.54 11.97
C TYR A 98 -5.00 6.18 12.85
N LYS A 99 -3.79 6.48 12.36
CA LYS A 99 -2.55 6.23 13.10
C LYS A 99 -2.15 7.42 14.01
N GLY A 100 -3.01 8.41 14.16
CA GLY A 100 -2.76 9.57 15.02
C GLY A 100 -1.79 10.60 14.43
N ILE A 101 -1.49 10.49 13.14
CA ILE A 101 -0.61 11.43 12.43
C ILE A 101 -1.46 12.53 11.79
N ASN A 102 -1.04 13.77 11.93
CA ASN A 102 -1.74 14.90 11.34
C ASN A 102 -1.82 14.73 9.81
N PRO A 103 -3.03 14.58 9.21
CA PRO A 103 -3.17 14.36 7.77
C PRO A 103 -2.72 15.54 6.90
N GLN A 104 -2.56 16.74 7.48
CA GLN A 104 -2.03 17.90 6.76
C GLN A 104 -0.55 17.74 6.38
N ARG A 105 0.15 16.74 6.94
CA ARG A 105 1.50 16.38 6.52
C ARG A 105 1.54 15.79 5.10
N LEU A 106 0.39 15.44 4.55
CA LEU A 106 0.27 14.92 3.18
C LEU A 106 -0.49 15.93 2.32
N GLY A 107 0.21 16.53 1.37
CA GLY A 107 -0.37 17.50 0.45
C GLY A 107 -0.60 16.94 -0.94
N ILE A 108 -1.57 17.52 -1.66
CA ILE A 108 -1.73 17.26 -3.09
C ILE A 108 -2.01 18.59 -3.79
N GLY A 109 -1.50 18.74 -5.00
CA GLY A 109 -1.75 19.93 -5.79
C GLY A 109 -1.71 19.64 -7.28
N PHE A 110 -2.59 20.34 -7.98
CA PHE A 110 -2.71 20.20 -9.44
C PHE A 110 -2.30 21.49 -10.10
N MET A 111 -1.60 21.37 -11.24
CA MET A 111 -1.10 22.53 -11.97
C MET A 111 -0.74 22.18 -13.43
N SER A 112 -0.69 23.21 -14.26
CA SER A 112 -0.23 23.10 -15.63
C SER A 112 1.31 23.35 -15.70
N SER A 113 1.95 22.88 -16.74
CA SER A 113 3.42 23.02 -16.93
C SER A 113 3.89 24.48 -17.00
N GLY A 114 3.04 25.40 -17.45
CA GLY A 114 3.35 26.83 -17.50
C GLY A 114 3.17 27.58 -16.16
N GLU A 115 2.71 26.90 -15.14
CA GLU A 115 2.33 27.55 -13.86
C GLU A 115 3.43 27.45 -12.79
N GLY A 116 4.64 27.95 -13.15
CA GLY A 116 5.76 27.98 -12.19
C GLY A 116 5.46 28.75 -10.91
N ASN A 117 4.66 29.83 -11.02
CA ASN A 117 4.23 30.62 -9.85
C ASN A 117 3.32 29.81 -8.92
N ILE A 118 2.37 29.04 -9.48
CA ILE A 118 1.46 28.18 -8.69
C ILE A 118 2.28 27.08 -8.00
N PHE A 119 3.23 26.48 -8.71
CA PHE A 119 4.14 25.49 -8.12
C PHE A 119 4.86 26.05 -6.89
N VAL A 120 5.47 27.23 -7.04
CA VAL A 120 6.23 27.88 -5.96
C VAL A 120 5.31 28.21 -4.77
N GLU A 121 4.12 28.75 -5.04
CA GLU A 121 3.14 29.06 -4.02
C GLU A 121 2.77 27.81 -3.22
N LYS A 122 2.40 26.71 -3.92
CA LYS A 122 2.01 25.46 -3.27
C LYS A 122 3.15 24.84 -2.45
N MET A 123 4.38 24.83 -3.00
CA MET A 123 5.54 24.28 -2.27
C MET A 123 5.85 25.07 -1.01
N ASN A 124 5.81 26.41 -1.09
CA ASN A 124 6.09 27.25 0.05
C ASN A 124 4.98 27.16 1.12
N ALA A 125 3.72 27.13 0.69
CA ALA A 125 2.57 26.94 1.58
C ALA A 125 2.67 25.60 2.33
N PHE A 126 2.92 24.52 1.60
CA PHE A 126 3.06 23.18 2.16
C PHE A 126 4.22 23.11 3.17
N ARG A 127 5.39 23.68 2.80
CA ARG A 127 6.53 23.71 3.73
C ARG A 127 6.18 24.48 5.01
N ASN A 128 5.50 25.60 4.91
CA ASN A 128 5.11 26.40 6.06
C ASN A 128 4.11 25.64 6.94
N GLU A 129 3.15 24.96 6.33
CA GLU A 129 2.17 24.13 7.04
C GLU A 129 2.87 23.04 7.87
N VAL A 130 3.74 22.25 7.24
CA VAL A 130 4.46 21.17 7.93
C VAL A 130 5.39 21.74 9.01
N LYS A 131 6.05 22.87 8.73
CA LYS A 131 6.91 23.55 9.71
C LYS A 131 6.11 23.98 10.94
N ASN A 132 4.89 24.47 10.74
CA ASN A 132 4.02 24.91 11.85
C ASN A 132 3.53 23.70 12.67
N ILE A 133 3.27 22.57 12.03
CA ILE A 133 2.91 21.32 12.73
C ILE A 133 4.08 20.86 13.62
N GLY A 134 5.32 20.94 13.11
CA GLY A 134 6.50 20.47 13.83
C GLY A 134 7.00 19.10 13.38
N PRO A 135 8.04 18.56 14.01
CA PRO A 135 8.64 17.27 13.60
C PRO A 135 7.65 16.11 13.71
N LEU A 136 7.72 15.18 12.73
CA LEU A 136 6.86 13.99 12.70
C LEU A 136 7.05 13.16 13.98
N GLY A 137 5.94 12.78 14.58
CA GLY A 137 5.88 12.01 15.81
C GLY A 137 5.92 12.91 17.05
N ASP A 138 6.89 13.81 17.14
CA ASP A 138 7.02 14.70 18.29
C ASP A 138 5.76 15.60 18.44
N ALA A 139 5.31 16.15 17.33
CA ALA A 139 4.13 17.03 17.30
C ALA A 139 2.83 16.28 17.64
N GLU A 140 2.77 15.00 17.36
CA GLU A 140 1.62 14.14 17.63
C GLU A 140 1.72 13.39 18.98
N GLY A 141 2.84 13.52 19.68
CA GLY A 141 3.08 12.78 20.93
C GLY A 141 3.29 11.29 20.70
N LEU A 142 3.81 10.91 19.54
CA LEU A 142 4.02 9.53 19.14
C LEU A 142 5.52 9.17 19.19
N GLU A 143 5.82 7.98 19.68
CA GLU A 143 7.20 7.49 19.70
C GLU A 143 7.62 7.11 18.26
N ARG A 144 8.72 7.69 17.78
CA ARG A 144 9.18 7.57 16.38
C ARG A 144 9.40 6.14 15.92
N ARG A 145 9.92 5.28 16.77
CA ARG A 145 10.19 3.89 16.42
C ARG A 145 8.87 3.12 16.25
N GLN A 146 7.96 3.31 17.20
CA GLN A 146 6.63 2.71 17.13
C GLN A 146 5.90 3.15 15.86
N LEU A 147 5.92 4.46 15.58
CA LEU A 147 5.30 5.03 14.38
C LEU A 147 5.83 4.38 13.10
N LYS A 148 7.16 4.24 13.02
CA LYS A 148 7.83 3.61 11.87
C LYS A 148 7.35 2.16 11.69
N ASP A 149 7.29 1.39 12.76
CA ASP A 149 6.90 -0.02 12.70
C ASP A 149 5.41 -0.16 12.34
N GLU A 150 4.55 0.70 12.89
CA GLU A 150 3.12 0.71 12.56
C GLU A 150 2.86 1.07 11.10
N LEU A 151 3.55 2.09 10.58
CA LEU A 151 3.41 2.47 9.16
C LEU A 151 3.92 1.36 8.23
N ARG A 152 5.00 0.68 8.60
CA ARG A 152 5.51 -0.46 7.86
C ARG A 152 4.52 -1.63 7.86
N ALA A 153 3.88 -1.86 9.00
CA ALA A 153 2.85 -2.91 9.12
C ALA A 153 1.68 -2.62 8.18
N VAL A 154 1.19 -1.37 8.14
CA VAL A 154 0.12 -0.98 7.22
C VAL A 154 0.57 -1.10 5.76
N ALA A 155 1.81 -0.69 5.46
CA ALA A 155 2.36 -0.75 4.09
C ALA A 155 2.37 -2.18 3.53
N ARG A 156 2.55 -3.20 4.39
CA ARG A 156 2.48 -4.61 3.97
C ARG A 156 1.09 -4.99 3.45
N PHE A 157 0.05 -4.34 3.93
CA PHE A 157 -1.33 -4.63 3.54
C PHE A 157 -1.84 -3.77 2.37
N VAL A 158 -0.99 -2.92 1.80
CA VAL A 158 -1.38 -2.07 0.66
C VAL A 158 -2.01 -2.89 -0.49
N PRO A 159 -1.46 -4.05 -0.90
CA PRO A 159 -2.12 -4.83 -1.95
C PRO A 159 -3.54 -5.25 -1.59
N TYR A 160 -3.78 -5.67 -0.34
CA TYR A 160 -5.12 -6.01 0.16
C TYR A 160 -6.03 -4.77 0.18
N ILE A 161 -5.53 -3.65 0.70
CA ILE A 161 -6.28 -2.38 0.78
C ILE A 161 -6.75 -1.95 -0.62
N LYS A 162 -5.84 -2.01 -1.60
CA LYS A 162 -6.12 -1.64 -2.99
C LYS A 162 -7.13 -2.58 -3.64
N LEU A 163 -7.07 -3.86 -3.31
CA LEU A 163 -8.02 -4.85 -3.83
C LEU A 163 -9.44 -4.55 -3.32
N VAL A 164 -9.59 -4.37 -2.00
CA VAL A 164 -10.90 -4.14 -1.37
C VAL A 164 -11.50 -2.79 -1.82
N LEU A 165 -10.67 -1.75 -1.91
CA LEU A 165 -11.12 -0.40 -2.24
C LEU A 165 -10.96 -0.05 -3.73
N SER A 166 -10.72 -1.05 -4.59
CA SER A 166 -10.42 -0.83 -6.01
C SER A 166 -11.47 0.04 -6.72
N GLU A 167 -12.76 -0.19 -6.45
CA GLU A 167 -13.87 0.57 -7.04
C GLU A 167 -13.82 2.05 -6.60
N LYS A 168 -13.60 2.31 -5.31
CA LYS A 168 -13.49 3.68 -4.80
C LYS A 168 -12.25 4.39 -5.34
N LEU A 169 -11.13 3.68 -5.37
CA LEU A 169 -9.87 4.24 -5.85
C LEU A 169 -9.90 4.62 -7.34
N GLY A 170 -10.76 3.98 -8.12
CA GLY A 170 -10.92 4.28 -9.55
C GLY A 170 -11.97 5.35 -9.87
N LYS A 171 -12.58 5.99 -8.87
CA LYS A 171 -13.61 7.00 -9.14
C LYS A 171 -13.02 8.36 -9.55
N HIS A 172 -13.69 9.02 -10.48
CA HIS A 172 -13.37 10.40 -10.87
C HIS A 172 -14.15 11.37 -9.98
N LEU A 173 -13.52 11.87 -8.94
CA LEU A 173 -14.12 12.86 -8.02
C LEU A 173 -13.97 14.26 -8.62
N THR A 174 -15.08 14.85 -9.00
CA THR A 174 -15.10 16.19 -9.62
C THR A 174 -15.56 17.29 -8.68
N ASP A 175 -16.19 16.92 -7.56
CA ASP A 175 -16.68 17.88 -6.56
C ASP A 175 -15.76 17.87 -5.33
N GLU A 176 -15.05 18.97 -5.12
CA GLU A 176 -14.12 19.12 -3.98
C GLU A 176 -14.82 18.99 -2.62
N SER A 177 -16.13 19.31 -2.55
CA SER A 177 -16.88 19.18 -1.30
C SER A 177 -16.99 17.73 -0.81
N GLU A 178 -16.79 16.75 -1.70
CA GLU A 178 -16.85 15.33 -1.35
C GLU A 178 -15.52 14.79 -0.80
N TYR A 179 -14.39 15.51 -0.99
CA TYR A 179 -13.05 14.96 -0.71
C TYR A 179 -12.91 14.51 0.75
N ASP A 180 -13.31 15.33 1.71
CA ASP A 180 -13.12 15.02 3.13
C ASP A 180 -13.96 13.84 3.61
N SER A 181 -15.12 13.61 2.98
CA SER A 181 -16.05 12.53 3.35
C SER A 181 -15.89 11.26 2.49
N PHE A 182 -15.10 11.30 1.43
CA PHE A 182 -15.00 10.19 0.48
C PHE A 182 -14.47 8.90 1.11
N PHE A 183 -13.49 9.04 1.99
CA PHE A 183 -13.04 7.95 2.86
C PHE A 183 -13.24 8.38 4.31
N SER A 184 -13.40 7.42 5.23
CA SER A 184 -13.54 7.71 6.65
C SER A 184 -12.53 6.93 7.49
N VAL A 185 -12.25 7.43 8.68
CA VAL A 185 -11.37 6.74 9.65
C VAL A 185 -12.01 5.42 10.09
N SER A 186 -13.34 5.38 10.25
CA SER A 186 -14.05 4.14 10.62
C SER A 186 -13.95 3.07 9.53
N GLU A 187 -13.98 3.48 8.25
CA GLU A 187 -13.77 2.56 7.12
C GLU A 187 -12.35 1.97 7.14
N VAL A 188 -11.35 2.80 7.44
CA VAL A 188 -9.96 2.35 7.57
C VAL A 188 -9.81 1.40 8.77
N ASP A 189 -10.43 1.72 9.90
CA ASP A 189 -10.41 0.86 11.09
C ASP A 189 -11.02 -0.51 10.79
N GLU A 190 -12.18 -0.55 10.18
CA GLU A 190 -12.86 -1.80 9.80
C GLU A 190 -11.98 -2.63 8.85
N LEU A 191 -11.38 -1.96 7.85
CA LEU A 191 -10.52 -2.60 6.86
C LEU A 191 -9.28 -3.23 7.51
N LEU A 192 -8.59 -2.50 8.37
CA LEU A 192 -7.33 -2.94 8.98
C LEU A 192 -7.54 -3.91 10.16
N SER A 193 -8.70 -3.85 10.83
CA SER A 193 -9.05 -4.78 11.90
C SER A 193 -9.47 -6.15 11.37
N ASN A 194 -9.90 -6.24 10.11
CA ASN A 194 -10.44 -7.45 9.50
C ASN A 194 -9.56 -7.99 8.36
N VAL A 195 -8.26 -7.72 8.40
CA VAL A 195 -7.33 -8.23 7.37
C VAL A 195 -7.37 -9.76 7.40
N PRO A 196 -7.66 -10.43 6.28
CA PRO A 196 -7.70 -11.88 6.24
C PRO A 196 -6.30 -12.49 6.33
N ALA A 197 -6.22 -13.68 6.90
CA ALA A 197 -5.06 -14.54 6.76
C ALA A 197 -5.50 -15.81 6.03
N TYR A 198 -4.56 -16.48 5.38
CA TYR A 198 -4.87 -17.72 4.67
C TYR A 198 -4.01 -18.84 5.25
N TYR A 199 -4.63 -20.01 5.41
CA TYR A 199 -3.98 -21.18 6.01
C TYR A 199 -4.27 -22.39 5.13
N ILE A 200 -3.27 -23.26 4.99
CA ILE A 200 -3.43 -24.52 4.25
C ILE A 200 -3.55 -25.66 5.26
N ASP A 201 -4.72 -26.27 5.28
CA ASP A 201 -5.03 -27.40 6.15
C ASP A 201 -4.17 -28.61 5.71
N PRO A 202 -3.25 -29.08 6.55
CA PRO A 202 -2.34 -30.17 6.17
C PRO A 202 -3.05 -31.50 5.93
N GLU A 203 -4.21 -31.73 6.57
CA GLU A 203 -4.95 -32.97 6.37
C GLU A 203 -5.64 -33.05 5.02
N LYS A 204 -5.94 -31.87 4.43
CA LYS A 204 -6.65 -31.77 3.15
C LYS A 204 -5.70 -31.51 1.96
N CYS A 205 -4.51 -30.98 2.21
CA CYS A 205 -3.58 -30.59 1.15
C CYS A 205 -3.07 -31.83 0.41
N GLN A 206 -3.20 -31.82 -0.91
CA GLN A 206 -2.76 -32.93 -1.78
C GLN A 206 -1.46 -32.60 -2.53
N ALA A 207 -0.75 -31.55 -2.13
CA ALA A 207 0.52 -31.14 -2.76
C ALA A 207 0.41 -31.00 -4.29
N CYS A 208 -0.71 -30.40 -4.75
CA CYS A 208 -0.99 -30.29 -6.19
C CYS A 208 -0.23 -29.13 -6.87
N MET A 209 0.47 -28.28 -6.08
CA MET A 209 1.33 -27.18 -6.55
C MET A 209 0.57 -26.00 -7.18
N ILE A 210 -0.77 -26.02 -7.26
CA ILE A 210 -1.53 -24.97 -7.95
C ILE A 210 -1.41 -23.64 -7.21
N CYS A 211 -1.68 -23.63 -5.90
CA CYS A 211 -1.64 -22.39 -5.10
C CYS A 211 -0.22 -21.79 -5.07
N GLN A 212 0.82 -22.65 -5.00
CA GLN A 212 2.20 -22.18 -5.01
C GLN A 212 2.55 -21.48 -6.33
N ARG A 213 2.20 -22.11 -7.46
CA ARG A 213 2.51 -21.54 -8.79
C ARG A 213 1.73 -20.26 -9.10
N ARG A 214 0.62 -20.02 -8.40
CA ARG A 214 -0.24 -18.86 -8.63
C ARG A 214 -0.02 -17.76 -7.60
N CYS A 215 0.84 -18.01 -6.60
CA CYS A 215 1.13 -16.99 -5.58
C CYS A 215 1.98 -15.88 -6.21
N PRO A 216 1.51 -14.62 -6.22
CA PRO A 216 2.23 -13.54 -6.90
C PRO A 216 3.50 -13.09 -6.19
N VAL A 217 3.71 -13.52 -4.93
CA VAL A 217 4.86 -13.10 -4.11
C VAL A 217 5.65 -14.29 -3.55
N ASP A 218 5.41 -15.48 -4.08
CA ASP A 218 6.08 -16.72 -3.67
C ASP A 218 6.00 -16.99 -2.15
N ALA A 219 4.89 -16.60 -1.52
CA ALA A 219 4.69 -16.79 -0.08
C ALA A 219 4.30 -18.23 0.28
N ILE A 220 4.18 -19.14 -0.69
CA ILE A 220 3.77 -20.53 -0.42
C ILE A 220 4.95 -21.46 -0.65
N ASP A 221 5.44 -22.05 0.44
CA ASP A 221 6.48 -23.08 0.36
C ASP A 221 5.84 -24.46 0.20
N GLY A 222 6.33 -25.22 -0.76
CA GLY A 222 5.82 -26.54 -1.07
C GLY A 222 6.61 -27.19 -2.20
N ALA A 223 6.35 -28.48 -2.41
CA ALA A 223 6.97 -29.24 -3.48
C ALA A 223 6.07 -30.42 -3.84
N LYS A 224 6.46 -31.19 -4.85
CA LYS A 224 5.77 -32.42 -5.20
C LYS A 224 5.78 -33.37 -4.00
N ASN A 225 4.62 -33.86 -3.59
CA ASN A 225 4.42 -34.72 -2.42
C ASN A 225 4.79 -34.07 -1.08
N LYS A 226 4.85 -32.74 -1.05
CA LYS A 226 5.14 -31.99 0.18
C LYS A 226 3.98 -31.05 0.47
N ILE A 227 3.38 -31.19 1.65
CA ILE A 227 2.29 -30.31 2.10
C ILE A 227 2.75 -28.86 2.02
N HIS A 228 1.91 -28.01 1.43
CA HIS A 228 2.21 -26.59 1.26
C HIS A 228 1.90 -25.83 2.56
N ILE A 229 2.70 -24.80 2.84
CA ILE A 229 2.46 -23.88 3.94
C ILE A 229 2.56 -22.46 3.42
N ILE A 230 1.89 -21.50 4.08
CA ILE A 230 1.92 -20.08 3.72
C ILE A 230 2.81 -19.34 4.72
N ASP A 231 3.83 -18.68 4.21
CA ASP A 231 4.65 -17.75 4.98
C ASP A 231 3.81 -16.49 5.23
N GLN A 232 3.38 -16.29 6.47
CA GLN A 232 2.48 -15.18 6.84
C GLN A 232 3.17 -13.82 6.74
N ASP A 233 4.51 -13.78 6.80
CA ASP A 233 5.28 -12.54 6.67
C ASP A 233 5.44 -12.09 5.21
N LEU A 234 5.48 -13.03 4.28
CA LEU A 234 5.53 -12.73 2.85
C LEU A 234 4.14 -12.51 2.25
N CYS A 235 3.09 -13.05 2.85
CA CYS A 235 1.74 -13.08 2.29
C CYS A 235 1.12 -11.67 2.19
N ILE A 236 0.70 -11.26 1.00
CA ILE A 236 0.06 -9.96 0.72
C ILE A 236 -1.48 -10.01 0.83
N ARG A 237 -2.02 -11.10 1.33
CA ARG A 237 -3.47 -11.25 1.62
C ARG A 237 -4.38 -11.13 0.39
N CYS A 238 -3.92 -11.51 -0.78
CA CYS A 238 -4.68 -11.36 -2.03
C CYS A 238 -5.78 -12.40 -2.25
N GLY A 239 -5.77 -13.53 -1.51
CA GLY A 239 -6.81 -14.56 -1.64
C GLY A 239 -6.66 -15.54 -2.81
N THR A 240 -5.69 -15.32 -3.70
CA THR A 240 -5.51 -16.17 -4.90
C THR A 240 -5.42 -17.66 -4.54
N CYS A 241 -4.69 -18.00 -3.46
CA CYS A 241 -4.52 -19.40 -3.04
C CYS A 241 -5.87 -20.06 -2.68
N LEU A 242 -6.78 -19.31 -2.09
CA LEU A 242 -8.13 -19.80 -1.78
C LEU A 242 -8.93 -20.05 -3.06
N GLU A 243 -8.91 -19.09 -3.99
CA GLU A 243 -9.64 -19.18 -5.26
C GLU A 243 -9.21 -20.37 -6.12
N VAL A 244 -7.89 -20.63 -6.17
CA VAL A 244 -7.35 -21.66 -7.07
C VAL A 244 -7.29 -23.05 -6.43
N CYS A 245 -7.54 -23.17 -5.14
CA CYS A 245 -7.52 -24.47 -4.46
C CYS A 245 -8.68 -25.33 -4.98
N PRO A 246 -8.42 -26.51 -5.56
CA PRO A 246 -9.54 -27.34 -6.07
C PRO A 246 -10.59 -27.60 -4.97
N THR A 247 -11.83 -27.35 -5.30
CA THR A 247 -12.97 -27.50 -4.36
C THR A 247 -13.08 -28.91 -3.75
N LYS A 248 -12.67 -29.93 -4.51
CA LYS A 248 -12.64 -31.31 -4.02
C LYS A 248 -11.67 -31.54 -2.87
N PHE A 249 -10.66 -30.67 -2.72
CA PHE A 249 -9.72 -30.72 -1.60
C PHE A 249 -10.11 -29.71 -0.50
N GLY A 250 -10.42 -28.47 -0.91
CA GLY A 250 -10.80 -27.40 0.00
C GLY A 250 -9.77 -27.17 1.10
N ALA A 251 -8.49 -27.28 0.74
CA ALA A 251 -7.41 -27.25 1.73
C ALA A 251 -7.08 -25.84 2.22
N VAL A 252 -7.31 -24.81 1.39
CA VAL A 252 -7.05 -23.42 1.80
C VAL A 252 -8.30 -22.87 2.48
N ARG A 253 -8.09 -22.23 3.62
CA ARG A 253 -9.18 -21.52 4.32
C ARG A 253 -8.74 -20.10 4.70
N GLU A 254 -9.72 -19.21 4.74
CA GLU A 254 -9.54 -17.85 5.22
C GLU A 254 -9.76 -17.81 6.74
N ILE A 255 -8.95 -17.04 7.43
CA ILE A 255 -9.04 -16.82 8.88
C ILE A 255 -9.12 -15.32 9.12
N ARG A 256 -10.07 -14.89 9.94
CA ARG A 256 -10.20 -13.50 10.37
C ARG A 256 -10.39 -13.44 11.87
N GLY A 257 -9.72 -12.50 12.52
CA GLY A 257 -9.87 -12.25 13.95
C GLY A 257 -9.36 -13.35 14.87
N GLU A 258 -8.70 -14.36 14.32
CA GLU A 258 -8.12 -15.48 15.08
C GLU A 258 -6.66 -15.65 14.68
N PRO A 259 -5.83 -16.15 15.59
CA PRO A 259 -4.44 -16.46 15.23
C PRO A 259 -4.38 -17.60 14.20
N VAL A 260 -3.46 -17.45 13.25
CA VAL A 260 -3.22 -18.49 12.24
C VAL A 260 -2.53 -19.67 12.94
N PRO A 261 -2.99 -20.91 12.71
CA PRO A 261 -2.31 -22.08 13.29
C PRO A 261 -0.85 -22.16 12.87
N GLU A 262 -0.01 -22.67 13.77
CA GLU A 262 1.39 -22.89 13.44
C GLU A 262 1.52 -23.85 12.27
N PRO A 263 2.45 -23.61 11.37
CA PRO A 263 2.68 -24.54 10.26
C PRO A 263 3.23 -25.87 10.78
N ILE A 264 2.84 -26.97 10.13
CA ILE A 264 3.34 -28.30 10.52
C ILE A 264 4.87 -28.36 10.34
N PRO A 265 5.57 -29.09 11.19
CA PRO A 265 7.03 -29.24 11.08
C PRO A 265 7.46 -29.80 9.72
N GLU A 266 8.64 -29.43 9.29
CA GLU A 266 9.19 -29.82 7.98
C GLU A 266 9.17 -31.35 7.77
N GLU A 267 9.51 -32.11 8.81
CA GLU A 267 9.58 -33.57 8.79
C GLU A 267 8.21 -34.23 8.60
N GLU A 268 7.12 -33.55 8.93
CA GLU A 268 5.76 -34.07 8.81
C GLU A 268 5.07 -33.69 7.50
N ARG A 269 5.73 -32.90 6.65
CA ARG A 269 5.13 -32.37 5.42
C ARG A 269 5.09 -33.36 4.26
N THR A 270 5.75 -34.51 4.37
CA THR A 270 5.83 -35.45 3.26
C THR A 270 4.56 -36.31 3.15
N ILE A 271 3.92 -36.28 1.98
CA ILE A 271 2.75 -37.13 1.68
C ILE A 271 3.24 -38.44 1.08
N ALA A 272 3.06 -39.52 1.82
CA ALA A 272 3.32 -40.87 1.31
C ALA A 272 2.17 -41.30 0.37
N ARG A 273 2.37 -41.15 -0.94
CA ARG A 273 1.39 -41.66 -1.91
C ARG A 273 1.55 -43.16 -2.06
N LYS A 274 0.50 -43.96 -1.81
CA LYS A 274 0.46 -45.38 -2.12
C LYS A 274 0.75 -45.57 -3.60
N SER A 275 1.68 -46.43 -3.91
CA SER A 275 2.03 -46.68 -5.31
C SER A 275 0.86 -47.37 -6.03
N ARG A 276 0.74 -47.17 -7.35
CA ARG A 276 -0.28 -47.86 -8.16
C ARG A 276 -0.18 -49.35 -8.07
N LYS A 277 1.01 -49.91 -7.69
CA LYS A 277 1.25 -51.34 -7.54
C LYS A 277 0.52 -51.90 -6.31
N ASP A 278 0.38 -51.13 -5.23
CA ASP A 278 -0.29 -51.58 -3.99
C ASP A 278 -1.80 -51.80 -4.20
N ASN A 279 -2.42 -51.03 -5.12
CA ASN A 279 -3.83 -51.20 -5.44
C ASN A 279 -4.12 -52.40 -6.36
N ALA A 280 -3.13 -52.83 -7.12
CA ALA A 280 -3.30 -53.98 -8.02
C ALA A 280 -3.23 -55.32 -7.27
N THR A 281 -2.55 -55.34 -6.13
CA THR A 281 -2.39 -56.55 -5.30
C THR A 281 -3.66 -56.83 -4.50
N LEU A 282 -4.37 -55.81 -4.04
CA LEU A 282 -5.62 -55.96 -3.27
C LEU A 282 -6.79 -56.43 -4.15
N GLN A 283 -6.71 -56.26 -5.49
CA GLN A 283 -7.75 -56.74 -6.40
C GLN A 283 -7.56 -58.19 -6.83
N LYS A 284 -6.38 -58.79 -6.56
CA LYS A 284 -6.09 -60.18 -6.92
C LYS A 284 -6.38 -61.16 -5.80
N GLU A 285 -6.54 -60.71 -4.55
CA GLU A 285 -6.81 -61.57 -3.40
C GLU A 285 -8.30 -61.68 -3.09
N GLY A 286 -9.18 -61.01 -3.87
CA GLY A 286 -10.63 -61.03 -3.72
C GLY A 286 -11.41 -61.77 -4.79
N LYS A 287 -10.76 -62.75 -5.50
CA LYS A 287 -11.46 -63.67 -6.42
C LYS A 287 -11.31 -65.11 -5.98
#